data_442d8c02dab2bc1af1b1d1f5a9a6ace7
#
_entry.id   442d8c02dab2bc1af1b1d1f5a9a6ace7
#
_cell.length_a   1.000
_cell.length_b   1.000
_cell.length_c   1.000
_cell.angle_alpha   90.00
_cell.angle_beta   90.00
_cell.angle_gamma   90.00
#
_symmetry.space_group_name_H-M   'P 1'
#
loop_
_entity.id
_entity.type
_entity.pdbx_description
1 polymer ?
#
loop_
_entity_poly.entity_id
_entity_poly.type
_entity_poly.pdbx_seq_one_letter_code
_entity_poly.pdbx_strand_id
1 'polypeptide(L)'
;MRRRLLYIYLLLIAGIIACETVIVEAAPNFYFKQLSQQDGLSQNFVRSIMLDHDGFLWVGTKSGISRFDYHEFKNYSSVPDSAASLPGNLVHFIVEDARHNIWISTDKGVCVYQRESDDFKTVLCMQKALQAHSYLLTDDALFLGGRGVIYRWDYHRAVMDTVPVRWKDKSYAFFNHMIPWSEHCWVLSSRWNGLWLLDCRTGEIERPTFCKEKEIMSVKVDTQGDLWISPYGKGLDRYIDGGRKQKHYDVSNSDLTNNVILDIEERDGSLWLATDGGGISILNLKDETFSNIRYTPGNIYSFPYSSVFCLYKDRDDNMWAGTIRGGLFGIKEVHMRTYRDVSPGNHYGMSDKTALCLYEDEDGIIWVGTDGGGLNRLEPKSNRFTHYPNTYGYKVASITRYNERELLMYFFSKGLYLFDKRTGNLRPFTLLNDRRNEEIIHSGISVNVDYFDTDKIHLFADKIYTYDKSTGSFTIAHVADSSRYYGTVQRFYSDKDITYLFGRNYILRLDHAKNAAVCLFAFGSKAVINAACRDDEGNFWIGTDKGLFHYDVNTQALNEIKTNMFREVTSVAYANQYLWLGADGLLFRYSIG
;
A
#
# COMPACT_ATOMS: atom_id res chain seq x y z
N MET A 1 -18.37 -52.97 12.28
CA MET A 1 -17.55 -52.38 11.19
C MET A 1 -18.23 -51.18 10.50
N ARG A 2 -19.49 -51.25 10.07
CA ARG A 2 -20.17 -50.12 9.36
C ARG A 2 -20.30 -48.81 10.16
N ARG A 3 -20.48 -48.85 11.49
CA ARG A 3 -20.56 -47.61 12.31
C ARG A 3 -19.21 -46.89 12.48
N ARG A 4 -18.06 -47.58 12.46
CA ARG A 4 -16.73 -46.96 12.52
C ARG A 4 -16.31 -46.29 11.19
N LEU A 5 -16.73 -46.87 10.07
CA LEU A 5 -16.51 -46.24 8.74
C LEU A 5 -17.34 -44.96 8.57
N LEU A 6 -18.57 -44.91 9.10
CA LEU A 6 -19.40 -43.69 9.04
C LEU A 6 -18.82 -42.54 9.88
N TYR A 7 -18.21 -42.86 11.03
CA TYR A 7 -17.52 -41.85 11.86
C TYR A 7 -16.27 -41.31 11.21
N ILE A 8 -15.51 -42.14 10.53
CA ILE A 8 -14.31 -41.71 9.77
C ILE A 8 -14.71 -40.84 8.56
N TYR A 9 -15.83 -41.21 7.89
CA TYR A 9 -16.34 -40.41 6.77
C TYR A 9 -16.89 -39.04 7.23
N LEU A 10 -17.58 -38.99 8.40
CA LEU A 10 -18.03 -37.73 8.99
C LEU A 10 -16.88 -36.87 9.51
N LEU A 11 -15.79 -37.43 10.04
CA LEU A 11 -14.59 -36.69 10.41
C LEU A 11 -13.80 -36.19 9.21
N LEU A 12 -13.78 -36.93 8.10
CA LEU A 12 -13.20 -36.48 6.83
C LEU A 12 -14.03 -35.34 6.19
N ILE A 13 -15.35 -35.42 6.23
CA ILE A 13 -16.23 -34.35 5.74
C ILE A 13 -16.16 -33.11 6.65
N ALA A 14 -16.08 -33.28 7.96
CA ALA A 14 -15.85 -32.16 8.89
C ALA A 14 -14.45 -31.51 8.71
N GLY A 15 -13.43 -32.30 8.36
CA GLY A 15 -12.10 -31.78 8.01
C GLY A 15 -12.04 -31.04 6.68
N ILE A 16 -12.90 -31.40 5.72
CA ILE A 16 -13.02 -30.73 4.42
C ILE A 16 -13.85 -29.44 4.53
N ILE A 17 -14.84 -29.39 5.42
CA ILE A 17 -15.66 -28.17 5.66
C ILE A 17 -14.90 -27.14 6.53
N ALA A 18 -13.87 -27.55 7.29
CA ALA A 18 -13.02 -26.66 8.06
C ALA A 18 -11.84 -26.04 7.26
N CYS A 19 -11.72 -26.37 5.97
CA CYS A 19 -10.87 -25.61 5.07
C CYS A 19 -11.66 -24.38 4.59
N GLU A 20 -12.03 -23.50 5.52
CA GLU A 20 -12.26 -22.10 5.19
C GLU A 20 -10.97 -21.63 4.50
N THR A 21 -11.09 -21.25 3.24
CA THR A 21 -10.04 -20.49 2.55
C THR A 21 -9.83 -19.25 3.40
N VAL A 22 -8.82 -19.30 4.26
CA VAL A 22 -8.27 -18.11 4.87
C VAL A 22 -7.77 -17.31 3.68
N ILE A 23 -8.58 -16.36 3.23
CA ILE A 23 -8.12 -15.29 2.35
C ILE A 23 -7.09 -14.58 3.23
N VAL A 24 -5.83 -14.93 3.07
CA VAL A 24 -4.73 -14.16 3.63
C VAL A 24 -4.76 -12.87 2.84
N GLU A 25 -5.48 -11.90 3.38
CA GLU A 25 -5.46 -10.55 2.87
C GLU A 25 -3.98 -10.12 2.89
N ALA A 26 -3.43 -9.86 1.73
CA ALA A 26 -2.03 -9.46 1.63
C ALA A 26 -1.87 -8.20 2.48
N ALA A 27 -0.86 -8.16 3.34
CA ALA A 27 -0.60 -7.00 4.19
C ALA A 27 -0.64 -5.72 3.34
N PRO A 28 -1.35 -4.67 3.76
CA PRO A 28 -1.56 -3.47 2.98
C PRO A 28 -0.22 -2.89 2.53
N ASN A 29 -0.13 -2.51 1.26
CA ASN A 29 1.03 -1.84 0.72
C ASN A 29 0.87 -0.34 0.95
N PHE A 30 1.87 0.29 1.59
CA PHE A 30 1.86 1.71 1.85
C PHE A 30 2.82 2.46 0.95
N TYR A 31 2.38 3.59 0.44
CA TYR A 31 3.23 4.61 -0.18
C TYR A 31 3.50 5.71 0.83
N PHE A 32 4.76 6.16 0.92
CA PHE A 32 5.20 7.19 1.85
C PHE A 32 5.67 8.43 1.08
N LYS A 33 4.96 9.54 1.25
CA LYS A 33 5.38 10.85 0.74
C LYS A 33 6.07 11.61 1.86
N GLN A 34 7.38 11.77 1.78
CA GLN A 34 8.16 12.57 2.73
C GLN A 34 8.08 14.06 2.39
N LEU A 35 7.96 14.89 3.43
CA LEU A 35 8.07 16.33 3.40
C LEU A 35 9.03 16.75 4.53
N SER A 36 10.15 17.36 4.17
CA SER A 36 11.27 17.67 5.06
C SER A 36 11.69 19.13 4.97
N GLN A 37 12.76 19.50 5.66
CA GLN A 37 13.38 20.82 5.51
C GLN A 37 13.86 21.10 4.08
N GLN A 38 14.20 20.05 3.30
CA GLN A 38 14.56 20.20 1.89
C GLN A 38 13.37 20.63 1.03
N ASP A 39 12.16 20.30 1.47
CA ASP A 39 10.90 20.67 0.83
C ASP A 39 10.32 21.98 1.39
N GLY A 40 11.01 22.63 2.34
CA GLY A 40 10.61 23.90 2.95
C GLY A 40 9.98 23.81 4.35
N LEU A 41 9.87 22.63 4.95
CA LEU A 41 9.41 22.48 6.33
C LEU A 41 10.35 23.21 7.31
N SER A 42 9.83 23.91 8.32
CA SER A 42 10.63 24.70 9.28
C SER A 42 11.66 23.86 10.04
N GLN A 43 11.29 22.62 10.39
CA GLN A 43 12.20 21.67 11.06
C GLN A 43 11.68 20.23 10.95
N ASN A 44 12.60 19.25 10.91
CA ASN A 44 12.26 17.83 10.75
C ASN A 44 11.68 17.15 12.01
N PHE A 45 11.71 17.78 13.18
CA PHE A 45 11.01 17.24 14.33
C PHE A 45 9.56 17.73 14.35
N VAL A 46 8.67 16.93 13.82
CA VAL A 46 7.23 17.19 13.78
C VAL A 46 6.58 16.73 15.09
N ARG A 47 5.80 17.62 15.71
CA ARG A 47 5.17 17.38 17.01
C ARG A 47 3.65 17.40 16.98
N SER A 48 3.06 18.12 16.03
CA SER A 48 1.62 18.25 15.87
C SER A 48 1.29 18.43 14.41
N ILE A 49 0.19 17.85 13.97
CA ILE A 49 -0.30 17.91 12.61
C ILE A 49 -1.80 18.18 12.65
N MET A 50 -2.30 19.06 11.79
CA MET A 50 -3.73 19.37 11.69
C MET A 50 -4.06 19.83 10.29
N LEU A 51 -5.13 19.32 9.71
CA LEU A 51 -5.72 19.78 8.45
C LEU A 51 -6.88 20.71 8.77
N ASP A 52 -6.81 21.98 8.32
CA ASP A 52 -7.88 22.93 8.55
C ASP A 52 -9.03 22.78 7.54
N HIS A 53 -10.14 23.49 7.78
CA HIS A 53 -11.32 23.39 6.91
C HIS A 53 -11.08 23.94 5.50
N ASP A 54 -10.13 24.88 5.32
CA ASP A 54 -9.73 25.43 4.02
C ASP A 54 -8.82 24.46 3.23
N GLY A 55 -8.38 23.36 3.86
CA GLY A 55 -7.54 22.34 3.25
C GLY A 55 -6.04 22.57 3.41
N PHE A 56 -5.59 23.53 4.22
CA PHE A 56 -4.17 23.69 4.56
C PHE A 56 -3.74 22.71 5.63
N LEU A 57 -2.60 22.07 5.43
CA LEU A 57 -2.00 21.21 6.44
C LEU A 57 -1.04 22.02 7.33
N TRP A 58 -1.36 22.10 8.61
CA TRP A 58 -0.56 22.79 9.63
C TRP A 58 0.35 21.82 10.36
N VAL A 59 1.63 22.13 10.41
CA VAL A 59 2.67 21.27 10.98
C VAL A 59 3.42 22.02 12.07
N GLY A 60 3.23 21.60 13.31
CA GLY A 60 3.94 22.12 14.47
C GLY A 60 5.26 21.42 14.69
N THR A 61 6.33 22.19 14.85
CA THR A 61 7.69 21.68 15.03
C THR A 61 8.34 22.23 16.31
N LYS A 62 9.62 21.94 16.53
CA LYS A 62 10.43 22.60 17.56
C LYS A 62 10.88 24.00 17.18
N SER A 63 10.70 24.42 15.92
CA SER A 63 11.15 25.70 15.38
C SER A 63 10.01 26.48 14.72
N GLY A 64 8.84 26.47 15.34
CA GLY A 64 7.64 27.15 14.86
C GLY A 64 6.70 26.24 14.11
N ILE A 65 5.92 26.83 13.21
CA ILE A 65 4.84 26.19 12.48
C ILE A 65 5.09 26.35 10.99
N SER A 66 4.73 25.32 10.23
CA SER A 66 4.68 25.34 8.78
C SER A 66 3.25 25.10 8.32
N ARG A 67 2.71 25.96 7.44
CA ARG A 67 1.45 25.77 6.74
C ARG A 67 1.75 25.29 5.32
N PHE A 68 1.19 24.16 4.92
CA PHE A 68 1.40 23.52 3.63
C PHE A 68 0.13 23.55 2.79
N ASP A 69 0.24 24.02 1.55
CA ASP A 69 -0.87 24.06 0.58
C ASP A 69 -0.80 22.94 -0.47
N TYR A 70 -0.01 21.87 -0.19
CA TYR A 70 0.35 20.76 -1.09
C TYR A 70 1.33 21.11 -2.22
N HIS A 71 1.77 22.38 -2.31
CA HIS A 71 2.78 22.86 -3.26
C HIS A 71 4.02 23.39 -2.51
N GLU A 72 3.80 24.33 -1.57
CA GLU A 72 4.87 24.95 -0.81
C GLU A 72 4.54 25.13 0.69
N PHE A 73 5.59 25.32 1.48
CA PHE A 73 5.46 25.63 2.90
C PHE A 73 5.56 27.13 3.17
N LYS A 74 4.63 27.67 3.94
CA LYS A 74 4.78 28.97 4.59
C LYS A 74 5.12 28.75 6.06
N ASN A 75 6.25 29.33 6.51
CA ASN A 75 6.77 29.15 7.87
C ASN A 75 6.51 30.37 8.74
N TYR A 76 6.15 30.10 10.00
CA TYR A 76 5.93 31.10 11.03
C TYR A 76 6.76 30.76 12.28
N SER A 77 7.38 31.77 12.87
CA SER A 77 8.19 31.64 14.07
C SER A 77 7.96 32.79 15.05
N SER A 78 8.42 32.61 16.25
CA SER A 78 8.43 33.68 17.25
C SER A 78 9.44 34.77 16.87
N VAL A 79 8.98 36.01 16.82
CA VAL A 79 9.82 37.18 16.57
C VAL A 79 9.90 38.00 17.87
N PRO A 80 11.08 38.31 18.40
CA PRO A 80 11.21 39.14 19.58
C PRO A 80 10.46 40.44 19.44
N ASP A 81 9.77 40.87 20.50
CA ASP A 81 9.03 42.13 20.62
C ASP A 81 7.87 42.30 19.62
N SER A 82 7.47 41.25 18.88
CA SER A 82 6.32 41.27 17.99
C SER A 82 5.10 40.61 18.65
N ALA A 83 4.08 41.38 18.91
CA ALA A 83 2.79 40.86 19.42
C ALA A 83 1.99 40.06 18.34
N ALA A 84 2.33 40.20 17.08
CA ALA A 84 1.70 39.56 15.93
C ALA A 84 2.41 38.24 15.49
N SER A 85 3.42 37.82 16.25
CA SER A 85 4.12 36.55 15.98
C SER A 85 3.72 35.44 16.94
N LEU A 86 4.21 34.22 16.72
CA LEU A 86 4.05 33.13 17.67
C LEU A 86 4.66 33.52 19.04
N PRO A 87 4.01 33.17 20.16
CA PRO A 87 4.58 33.46 21.49
C PRO A 87 5.87 32.68 21.77
N GLY A 88 6.01 31.49 21.22
CA GLY A 88 7.19 30.63 21.29
C GLY A 88 7.35 29.74 20.08
N ASN A 89 8.48 29.02 19.97
CA ASN A 89 8.78 28.18 18.80
C ASN A 89 8.52 26.69 19.03
N LEU A 90 8.53 26.22 20.28
CA LEU A 90 8.26 24.82 20.58
C LEU A 90 6.75 24.58 20.60
N VAL A 91 6.19 23.99 19.56
CA VAL A 91 4.76 23.73 19.45
C VAL A 91 4.35 22.50 20.25
N HIS A 92 3.29 22.59 21.02
CA HIS A 92 2.68 21.48 21.75
C HIS A 92 1.54 20.86 20.96
N PHE A 93 0.61 21.68 20.48
CA PHE A 93 -0.50 21.25 19.63
C PHE A 93 -0.97 22.37 18.72
N ILE A 94 -1.65 21.97 17.65
CA ILE A 94 -2.43 22.84 16.76
C ILE A 94 -3.81 22.22 16.67
N VAL A 95 -4.87 23.03 16.81
CA VAL A 95 -6.25 22.55 16.72
C VAL A 95 -7.15 23.61 16.10
N GLU A 96 -8.10 23.19 15.28
CA GLU A 96 -9.18 24.02 14.75
C GLU A 96 -10.43 23.79 15.59
N ASP A 97 -11.06 24.87 16.07
CA ASP A 97 -12.31 24.80 16.83
C ASP A 97 -13.54 24.74 15.90
N ALA A 98 -14.72 24.51 16.48
CA ALA A 98 -15.99 24.42 15.74
C ALA A 98 -16.39 25.71 15.01
N ARG A 99 -15.71 26.83 15.27
CA ARG A 99 -15.87 28.11 14.57
C ARG A 99 -14.74 28.42 13.61
N HIS A 100 -13.93 27.41 13.28
CA HIS A 100 -12.80 27.50 12.38
C HIS A 100 -11.67 28.41 12.84
N ASN A 101 -11.57 28.71 14.16
CA ASN A 101 -10.39 29.38 14.70
C ASN A 101 -9.28 28.35 14.89
N ILE A 102 -8.06 28.69 14.46
CA ILE A 102 -6.90 27.83 14.62
C ILE A 102 -6.16 28.26 15.89
N TRP A 103 -6.15 27.38 16.87
CA TRP A 103 -5.48 27.56 18.16
C TRP A 103 -4.15 26.86 18.16
N ILE A 104 -3.12 27.54 18.60
CA ILE A 104 -1.76 27.02 18.63
C ILE A 104 -1.21 27.17 20.04
N SER A 105 -0.72 26.07 20.62
CA SER A 105 -0.01 26.09 21.87
C SER A 105 1.49 25.95 21.68
N THR A 106 2.24 26.82 22.35
CA THR A 106 3.70 26.80 22.35
C THR A 106 4.24 26.78 23.80
N ASP A 107 5.54 26.61 23.94
CA ASP A 107 6.24 26.64 25.23
C ASP A 107 6.08 27.97 26.00
N LYS A 108 5.69 29.06 25.32
CA LYS A 108 5.55 30.38 25.94
C LYS A 108 4.11 30.89 26.02
N GLY A 109 3.18 30.25 25.37
CA GLY A 109 1.77 30.60 25.44
C GLY A 109 0.93 30.01 24.33
N VAL A 110 -0.39 30.24 24.45
CA VAL A 110 -1.39 29.91 23.43
C VAL A 110 -1.71 31.14 22.60
N CYS A 111 -1.83 30.98 21.29
CA CYS A 111 -2.28 32.03 20.37
C CYS A 111 -3.34 31.51 19.42
N VAL A 112 -4.05 32.41 18.76
CA VAL A 112 -5.02 32.16 17.71
C VAL A 112 -4.52 32.80 16.43
N TYR A 113 -4.56 32.04 15.33
CA TYR A 113 -4.21 32.52 14.01
C TYR A 113 -5.30 33.47 13.46
N GLN A 114 -4.87 34.62 12.96
CA GLN A 114 -5.75 35.64 12.36
C GLN A 114 -5.69 35.52 10.84
N ARG A 115 -6.75 35.00 10.20
CA ARG A 115 -6.76 34.72 8.77
C ARG A 115 -6.61 35.96 7.89
N GLU A 116 -7.23 37.10 8.31
CA GLU A 116 -7.24 38.34 7.54
C GLU A 116 -5.86 39.02 7.47
N SER A 117 -5.13 39.00 8.58
CA SER A 117 -3.81 39.63 8.68
C SER A 117 -2.65 38.64 8.51
N ASP A 118 -2.96 37.33 8.47
CA ASP A 118 -1.99 36.23 8.36
C ASP A 118 -0.93 36.29 9.46
N ASP A 119 -1.37 36.54 10.69
CA ASP A 119 -0.57 36.70 11.89
C ASP A 119 -1.19 35.99 13.12
N PHE A 120 -0.66 36.20 14.31
CA PHE A 120 -1.09 35.50 15.52
C PHE A 120 -1.41 36.45 16.65
N LYS A 121 -2.49 36.17 17.38
CA LYS A 121 -2.89 36.91 18.59
C LYS A 121 -2.73 36.03 19.81
N THR A 122 -1.85 36.41 20.72
CA THR A 122 -1.64 35.69 21.99
C THR A 122 -2.88 35.77 22.87
N VAL A 123 -3.30 34.62 23.40
CA VAL A 123 -4.44 34.53 24.33
C VAL A 123 -3.97 34.84 25.73
N LEU A 124 -4.62 35.84 26.36
CA LEU A 124 -4.35 36.24 27.74
C LEU A 124 -5.45 35.73 28.65
N CYS A 125 -5.04 35.21 29.82
CA CYS A 125 -5.92 34.92 30.93
C CYS A 125 -5.39 35.64 32.17
N MET A 126 -6.21 36.48 32.80
CA MET A 126 -5.79 37.33 33.92
C MET A 126 -4.52 38.14 33.62
N GLN A 127 -4.43 38.75 32.45
CA GLN A 127 -3.30 39.56 31.95
C GLN A 127 -1.96 38.79 31.76
N LYS A 128 -1.99 37.46 31.81
CA LYS A 128 -0.83 36.60 31.54
C LYS A 128 -1.09 35.72 30.32
N ALA A 129 -0.04 35.40 29.58
CA ALA A 129 -0.13 34.42 28.47
C ALA A 129 -0.63 33.08 29.03
N LEU A 130 -1.72 32.57 28.41
CA LEU A 130 -2.29 31.28 28.78
C LEU A 130 -1.33 30.18 28.34
N GLN A 131 -1.06 29.21 29.21
CA GLN A 131 -0.24 28.02 28.90
C GLN A 131 -1.10 26.76 28.98
N ALA A 132 -1.07 25.95 27.91
CA ALA A 132 -1.76 24.68 27.85
C ALA A 132 -0.91 23.66 27.07
N HIS A 133 -1.00 22.38 27.43
CA HIS A 133 -0.28 21.29 26.74
C HIS A 133 -1.21 20.28 26.10
N SER A 134 -2.51 20.41 26.33
CA SER A 134 -3.54 19.56 25.77
C SER A 134 -4.82 20.34 25.49
N TYR A 135 -5.67 19.76 24.68
CA TYR A 135 -6.99 20.31 24.36
C TYR A 135 -8.05 19.21 24.33
N LEU A 136 -9.32 19.63 24.41
CA LEU A 136 -10.49 18.82 24.14
C LEU A 136 -11.53 19.68 23.44
N LEU A 137 -12.03 19.22 22.30
CA LEU A 137 -13.11 19.85 21.54
C LEU A 137 -14.45 19.25 21.92
N THR A 138 -15.44 20.10 22.10
CA THR A 138 -16.86 19.74 22.21
C THR A 138 -17.67 20.66 21.28
N ASP A 139 -18.95 20.37 21.09
CA ASP A 139 -19.83 21.21 20.25
C ASP A 139 -19.97 22.65 20.77
N ASP A 140 -19.85 22.85 22.10
CA ASP A 140 -20.11 24.13 22.76
C ASP A 140 -18.83 24.88 23.16
N ALA A 141 -17.70 24.20 23.27
CA ALA A 141 -16.48 24.79 23.82
C ALA A 141 -15.18 24.07 23.40
N LEU A 142 -14.08 24.83 23.42
CA LEU A 142 -12.73 24.31 23.47
C LEU A 142 -12.21 24.33 24.92
N PHE A 143 -11.76 23.17 25.39
CA PHE A 143 -11.08 23.07 26.69
C PHE A 143 -9.58 23.00 26.49
N LEU A 144 -8.82 23.69 27.33
CA LEU A 144 -7.36 23.75 27.27
C LEU A 144 -6.77 23.34 28.62
N GLY A 145 -5.92 22.29 28.59
CA GLY A 145 -5.29 21.75 29.80
C GLY A 145 -4.00 22.45 30.16
N GLY A 146 -4.07 23.28 31.22
CA GLY A 146 -2.93 23.98 31.82
C GLY A 146 -2.34 23.22 33.03
N ARG A 147 -1.53 23.92 33.82
CA ARG A 147 -0.90 23.37 35.04
C ARG A 147 -1.89 23.32 36.20
N GLY A 148 -2.57 22.20 36.37
CA GLY A 148 -3.55 22.00 37.42
C GLY A 148 -4.84 22.80 37.23
N VAL A 149 -5.06 23.35 36.06
CA VAL A 149 -6.22 24.15 35.68
C VAL A 149 -6.71 23.72 34.30
N ILE A 150 -8.01 23.77 34.11
CA ILE A 150 -8.65 23.57 32.81
C ILE A 150 -9.32 24.88 32.44
N TYR A 151 -8.92 25.45 31.31
CA TYR A 151 -9.56 26.62 30.73
C TYR A 151 -10.65 26.16 29.77
N ARG A 152 -11.73 26.97 29.66
CA ARG A 152 -12.85 26.74 28.75
C ARG A 152 -13.08 27.97 27.89
N TRP A 153 -12.94 27.85 26.58
CA TRP A 153 -13.39 28.83 25.60
C TRP A 153 -14.81 28.50 25.20
N ASP A 154 -15.74 29.32 25.65
CA ASP A 154 -17.18 29.15 25.32
C ASP A 154 -17.47 29.76 23.96
N TYR A 155 -17.94 28.94 23.01
CA TYR A 155 -18.20 29.38 21.64
C TYR A 155 -19.36 30.36 21.52
N HIS A 156 -20.34 30.31 22.43
CA HIS A 156 -21.52 31.18 22.38
C HIS A 156 -21.21 32.58 22.94
N ARG A 157 -20.50 32.61 24.06
CA ARG A 157 -20.19 33.87 24.77
C ARG A 157 -18.89 34.50 24.29
N ALA A 158 -18.05 33.75 23.56
CA ALA A 158 -16.70 34.15 23.17
C ALA A 158 -15.84 34.63 24.35
N VAL A 159 -15.89 33.90 25.47
CA VAL A 159 -15.18 34.21 26.71
C VAL A 159 -14.34 33.02 27.15
N MET A 160 -13.15 33.31 27.66
CA MET A 160 -12.27 32.32 28.30
C MET A 160 -12.54 32.30 29.83
N ASP A 161 -13.07 31.19 30.30
CA ASP A 161 -13.33 30.90 31.70
C ASP A 161 -12.40 29.80 32.23
N THR A 162 -12.37 29.58 33.52
CA THR A 162 -11.74 28.40 34.14
C THR A 162 -12.81 27.42 34.60
N VAL A 163 -12.59 26.14 34.35
CA VAL A 163 -13.43 25.08 34.90
C VAL A 163 -13.13 24.90 36.37
N PRO A 164 -14.13 24.99 37.28
CA PRO A 164 -13.90 24.76 38.70
C PRO A 164 -13.60 23.27 38.94
N VAL A 165 -12.38 22.97 39.33
CA VAL A 165 -11.93 21.60 39.64
C VAL A 165 -11.46 21.47 41.07
N ARG A 166 -11.69 20.31 41.70
CA ARG A 166 -11.33 19.97 43.06
C ARG A 166 -10.36 18.81 43.10
N TRP A 167 -9.12 19.06 43.44
CA TRP A 167 -8.09 18.04 43.55
C TRP A 167 -8.16 17.32 44.90
N LYS A 168 -8.28 15.99 44.87
CA LYS A 168 -8.22 15.17 46.09
C LYS A 168 -6.78 15.02 46.60
N ASP A 169 -5.76 15.07 45.75
CA ASP A 169 -4.36 14.77 46.07
C ASP A 169 -3.38 15.95 45.96
N LYS A 170 -3.84 17.15 45.63
CA LYS A 170 -3.04 18.40 45.48
C LYS A 170 -1.84 18.27 44.51
N SER A 171 -1.80 17.30 43.63
CA SER A 171 -0.70 17.11 42.69
C SER A 171 -0.97 17.89 41.41
N TYR A 172 -0.44 19.10 41.30
CA TYR A 172 -0.56 19.95 40.13
C TYR A 172 0.41 19.52 39.04
N ALA A 173 -0.11 19.20 37.85
CA ALA A 173 0.67 18.82 36.67
C ALA A 173 0.13 19.50 35.41
N PHE A 174 0.95 19.59 34.37
CA PHE A 174 0.44 19.88 33.04
C PHE A 174 -0.24 18.62 32.49
N PHE A 175 -1.44 18.79 31.96
CA PHE A 175 -2.14 17.74 31.27
C PHE A 175 -1.65 17.64 29.82
N ASN A 176 -1.09 16.49 29.45
CA ASN A 176 -0.65 16.24 28.10
C ASN A 176 -1.79 15.69 27.21
N HIS A 177 -2.78 15.03 27.82
CA HIS A 177 -4.00 14.58 27.16
C HIS A 177 -5.20 14.85 28.05
N MET A 178 -6.31 15.19 27.43
CA MET A 178 -7.64 15.30 28.01
C MET A 178 -8.61 14.66 27.05
N ILE A 179 -9.22 13.55 27.42
CA ILE A 179 -10.14 12.81 26.55
C ILE A 179 -11.40 12.39 27.30
N PRO A 180 -12.59 12.47 26.69
CA PRO A 180 -13.81 11.94 27.28
C PRO A 180 -13.75 10.40 27.27
N TRP A 181 -14.07 9.77 28.39
CA TRP A 181 -14.19 8.33 28.51
C TRP A 181 -15.64 7.88 28.68
N SER A 182 -16.44 8.72 29.29
CA SER A 182 -17.88 8.55 29.37
C SER A 182 -18.57 9.92 29.42
N GLU A 183 -19.89 9.94 29.40
CA GLU A 183 -20.68 11.18 29.47
C GLU A 183 -20.27 12.11 30.64
N HIS A 184 -19.82 11.52 31.73
CA HIS A 184 -19.49 12.28 32.95
C HIS A 184 -18.05 12.15 33.41
N CYS A 185 -17.19 11.45 32.68
CA CYS A 185 -15.83 11.18 33.09
C CYS A 185 -14.82 11.51 31.98
N TRP A 186 -13.86 12.39 32.31
CA TRP A 186 -12.71 12.61 31.43
C TRP A 186 -11.46 11.97 32.01
N VAL A 187 -10.64 11.44 31.15
CA VAL A 187 -9.29 10.97 31.44
C VAL A 187 -8.32 12.12 31.20
N LEU A 188 -7.54 12.43 32.21
CA LEU A 188 -6.47 13.43 32.19
C LEU A 188 -5.14 12.70 32.37
N SER A 189 -4.17 12.90 31.50
CA SER A 189 -2.84 12.31 31.66
C SER A 189 -1.75 13.35 31.72
N SER A 190 -0.69 13.05 32.44
CA SER A 190 0.54 13.83 32.48
C SER A 190 1.73 12.93 32.23
N ARG A 191 2.66 13.39 31.42
CA ARG A 191 3.86 12.62 31.04
C ARG A 191 4.66 12.11 32.25
N TRP A 192 4.65 12.87 33.36
CA TRP A 192 5.50 12.59 34.53
C TRP A 192 4.74 12.32 35.81
N ASN A 193 3.41 12.53 35.80
CA ASN A 193 2.60 12.46 37.03
C ASN A 193 1.45 11.45 36.93
N GLY A 194 1.34 10.67 35.82
CA GLY A 194 0.38 9.61 35.68
C GLY A 194 -0.99 10.03 35.20
N LEU A 195 -2.01 9.35 35.67
CA LEU A 195 -3.40 9.46 35.22
C LEU A 195 -4.31 9.99 36.31
N TRP A 196 -5.32 10.77 35.92
CA TRP A 196 -6.45 11.18 36.75
C TRP A 196 -7.77 11.00 35.99
N LEU A 197 -8.82 10.90 36.79
CA LEU A 197 -10.20 10.95 36.30
C LEU A 197 -10.85 12.24 36.83
N LEU A 198 -11.48 12.98 35.92
CA LEU A 198 -12.30 14.15 36.26
C LEU A 198 -13.78 13.76 36.14
N ASP A 199 -14.53 13.81 37.24
CA ASP A 199 -15.99 13.77 37.20
C ASP A 199 -16.51 15.17 36.80
N CYS A 200 -17.11 15.25 35.60
CA CYS A 200 -17.58 16.52 35.02
C CYS A 200 -18.78 17.12 35.76
N ARG A 201 -19.51 16.33 36.57
CA ARG A 201 -20.67 16.82 37.35
C ARG A 201 -20.23 17.51 38.66
N THR A 202 -19.22 16.91 39.32
CA THR A 202 -18.76 17.39 40.63
C THR A 202 -17.51 18.26 40.52
N GLY A 203 -16.79 18.19 39.44
CA GLY A 203 -15.48 18.82 39.23
C GLY A 203 -14.36 18.16 40.05
N GLU A 204 -14.59 16.97 40.61
CA GLU A 204 -13.58 16.24 41.37
C GLU A 204 -12.57 15.56 40.46
N ILE A 205 -11.27 15.74 40.78
CA ILE A 205 -10.15 15.07 40.14
C ILE A 205 -9.53 14.08 41.12
N GLU A 206 -9.48 12.80 40.71
CA GLU A 206 -8.91 11.73 41.52
C GLU A 206 -8.04 10.79 40.69
N ARG A 207 -7.14 10.07 41.37
CA ARG A 207 -6.35 9.01 40.70
C ARG A 207 -7.16 7.75 40.59
N PRO A 208 -7.17 7.09 39.40
CA PRO A 208 -7.81 5.80 39.28
C PRO A 208 -7.04 4.72 40.06
N THR A 209 -7.77 3.77 40.64
CA THR A 209 -7.17 2.63 41.35
C THR A 209 -6.59 1.56 40.42
N PHE A 210 -7.04 1.51 39.18
CA PHE A 210 -6.64 0.53 38.20
C PHE A 210 -5.31 0.85 37.48
N CYS A 211 -4.88 2.12 37.44
CA CYS A 211 -3.64 2.55 36.82
C CYS A 211 -2.70 3.21 37.85
N LYS A 212 -1.55 2.59 38.06
CA LYS A 212 -0.52 3.12 39.02
C LYS A 212 0.70 3.71 38.30
N GLU A 213 0.66 3.74 36.96
CA GLU A 213 1.77 4.23 36.16
C GLU A 213 1.97 5.74 36.33
N LYS A 214 3.25 6.16 36.48
CA LYS A 214 3.61 7.57 36.68
C LYS A 214 4.01 8.26 35.39
N GLU A 215 4.54 7.52 34.42
CA GLU A 215 5.01 8.07 33.16
C GLU A 215 4.09 7.55 32.04
N ILE A 216 3.21 8.42 31.52
CA ILE A 216 2.25 8.09 30.46
C ILE A 216 2.54 8.95 29.25
N MET A 217 2.80 8.29 28.12
CA MET A 217 3.16 8.94 26.86
C MET A 217 1.94 9.34 26.07
N SER A 218 0.99 8.43 25.91
CA SER A 218 -0.25 8.68 25.18
C SER A 218 -1.42 7.93 25.81
N VAL A 219 -2.62 8.44 25.59
CA VAL A 219 -3.89 7.84 25.97
C VAL A 219 -4.90 8.02 24.84
N LYS A 220 -5.74 7.00 24.61
CA LYS A 220 -6.80 7.02 23.60
C LYS A 220 -8.02 6.27 24.13
N VAL A 221 -9.20 6.74 23.83
CA VAL A 221 -10.44 5.96 23.94
C VAL A 221 -10.83 5.57 22.52
N ASP A 222 -11.00 4.27 22.28
CA ASP A 222 -11.37 3.76 20.97
C ASP A 222 -12.89 3.89 20.73
N THR A 223 -13.31 3.59 19.51
CA THR A 223 -14.73 3.63 19.12
C THR A 223 -15.60 2.61 19.87
N GLN A 224 -15.01 1.62 20.55
CA GLN A 224 -15.70 0.65 21.40
C GLN A 224 -15.87 1.15 22.85
N GLY A 225 -15.21 2.27 23.19
CA GLY A 225 -15.22 2.87 24.54
C GLY A 225 -14.11 2.34 25.46
N ASP A 226 -13.18 1.54 24.94
CA ASP A 226 -12.05 1.04 25.72
C ASP A 226 -10.95 2.08 25.83
N LEU A 227 -10.36 2.14 27.02
CA LEU A 227 -9.26 3.08 27.31
C LEU A 227 -7.92 2.40 27.07
N TRP A 228 -7.14 3.00 26.21
CA TRP A 228 -5.78 2.59 25.87
C TRP A 228 -4.77 3.55 26.47
N ILE A 229 -3.75 3.01 27.10
CA ILE A 229 -2.71 3.77 27.80
C ILE A 229 -1.35 3.23 27.38
N SER A 230 -0.44 4.15 27.05
CA SER A 230 0.96 3.84 26.77
C SER A 230 1.85 4.32 27.92
N PRO A 231 2.20 3.48 28.89
CA PRO A 231 3.22 3.79 29.88
C PRO A 231 4.61 3.79 29.22
N TYR A 232 5.49 4.71 29.63
CA TYR A 232 6.81 4.83 29.04
C TYR A 232 7.64 3.54 29.16
N GLY A 233 8.04 2.98 28.00
CA GLY A 233 8.87 1.78 27.91
C GLY A 233 8.20 0.47 28.33
N LYS A 234 6.87 0.47 28.53
CA LYS A 234 6.13 -0.72 28.99
C LYS A 234 5.16 -1.29 27.97
N GLY A 235 5.04 -0.70 26.78
CA GLY A 235 4.11 -1.13 25.76
C GLY A 235 2.74 -0.49 25.87
N LEU A 236 1.65 -1.27 25.70
CA LEU A 236 0.28 -0.81 25.57
C LEU A 236 -0.63 -1.55 26.55
N ASP A 237 -1.39 -0.81 27.34
CA ASP A 237 -2.40 -1.32 28.25
C ASP A 237 -3.81 -1.02 27.73
N ARG A 238 -4.68 -2.02 27.70
CA ARG A 238 -6.12 -1.90 27.40
C ARG A 238 -6.94 -2.06 28.67
N TYR A 239 -7.79 -1.09 28.96
CA TYR A 239 -8.75 -1.11 30.07
C TYR A 239 -10.15 -1.16 29.50
N ILE A 240 -10.87 -2.22 29.80
CA ILE A 240 -12.26 -2.49 29.37
C ILE A 240 -13.20 -2.45 30.58
N ASP A 241 -14.49 -2.38 30.34
CA ASP A 241 -15.52 -2.37 31.40
C ASP A 241 -15.27 -1.32 32.50
N GLY A 242 -14.88 -0.09 32.12
CA GLY A 242 -14.58 0.98 33.08
C GLY A 242 -13.33 0.72 33.94
N GLY A 243 -12.36 -0.03 33.42
CA GLY A 243 -11.10 -0.34 34.12
C GLY A 243 -11.14 -1.61 34.96
N ARG A 244 -12.22 -2.41 34.91
CA ARG A 244 -12.35 -3.67 35.68
C ARG A 244 -11.50 -4.81 35.10
N LYS A 245 -11.24 -4.81 33.77
CA LYS A 245 -10.38 -5.76 33.08
C LYS A 245 -9.23 -5.04 32.43
N GLN A 246 -8.06 -5.69 32.42
CA GLN A 246 -6.86 -5.15 31.80
C GLN A 246 -6.26 -6.18 30.86
N LYS A 247 -5.80 -5.73 29.70
CA LYS A 247 -4.98 -6.49 28.77
C LYS A 247 -3.71 -5.70 28.49
N HIS A 248 -2.58 -6.38 28.34
CA HIS A 248 -1.26 -5.79 28.13
C HIS A 248 -0.61 -6.38 26.88
N TYR A 249 0.02 -5.50 26.08
CA TYR A 249 0.77 -5.86 24.89
C TYR A 249 2.17 -5.24 24.97
N ASP A 250 3.19 -6.06 24.81
CA ASP A 250 4.57 -5.65 24.70
C ASP A 250 5.34 -6.50 23.68
N VAL A 251 6.61 -6.19 23.45
CA VAL A 251 7.47 -6.93 22.49
C VAL A 251 7.72 -8.39 22.89
N SER A 252 7.40 -8.81 24.12
CA SER A 252 7.60 -10.19 24.59
C SER A 252 6.37 -11.07 24.38
N ASN A 253 5.18 -10.48 24.28
CA ASN A 253 3.89 -11.19 24.19
C ASN A 253 3.09 -10.89 22.92
N SER A 254 3.60 -10.03 22.05
CA SER A 254 2.95 -9.60 20.81
C SER A 254 3.97 -9.22 19.73
N ASP A 255 3.48 -8.95 18.51
CA ASP A 255 4.32 -8.44 17.42
C ASP A 255 4.49 -6.91 17.46
N LEU A 256 4.27 -6.27 18.61
CA LEU A 256 4.59 -4.87 18.83
C LEU A 256 6.09 -4.64 18.59
N THR A 257 6.46 -3.62 17.82
CA THR A 257 7.85 -3.40 17.41
C THR A 257 8.73 -2.73 18.46
N ASN A 258 8.14 -1.97 19.37
CA ASN A 258 8.85 -1.27 20.44
C ASN A 258 7.90 -0.92 21.60
N ASN A 259 8.39 -1.04 22.85
CA ASN A 259 7.60 -0.73 24.05
C ASN A 259 7.46 0.76 24.34
N VAL A 260 8.18 1.63 23.63
CA VAL A 260 8.03 3.09 23.76
C VAL A 260 7.06 3.58 22.69
N ILE A 261 5.79 3.71 23.06
CA ILE A 261 4.73 4.22 22.19
C ILE A 261 4.51 5.69 22.55
N LEU A 262 4.70 6.57 21.57
CA LEU A 262 4.65 8.02 21.74
C LEU A 262 3.27 8.61 21.45
N ASP A 263 2.50 7.97 20.55
CA ASP A 263 1.17 8.42 20.17
C ASP A 263 0.30 7.25 19.70
N ILE A 264 -1.02 7.40 19.81
CA ILE A 264 -2.03 6.40 19.45
C ILE A 264 -3.13 7.08 18.63
N GLU A 265 -3.38 6.58 17.41
CA GLU A 265 -4.48 7.04 16.57
C GLU A 265 -5.32 5.86 16.09
N GLU A 266 -6.63 6.03 15.93
CA GLU A 266 -7.55 4.99 15.47
C GLU A 266 -7.95 5.23 14.01
N ARG A 267 -7.82 4.19 13.18
CA ARG A 267 -8.28 4.19 11.80
C ARG A 267 -8.82 2.81 11.41
N ASP A 268 -10.01 2.76 10.84
CA ASP A 268 -10.63 1.55 10.25
C ASP A 268 -10.62 0.35 11.20
N GLY A 269 -11.01 0.55 12.47
CA GLY A 269 -11.05 -0.51 13.49
C GLY A 269 -9.66 -1.03 13.89
N SER A 270 -8.61 -0.23 13.66
CA SER A 270 -7.24 -0.54 14.05
C SER A 270 -6.59 0.63 14.78
N LEU A 271 -5.76 0.32 15.78
CA LEU A 271 -4.94 1.32 16.45
C LEU A 271 -3.57 1.41 15.78
N TRP A 272 -3.24 2.60 15.36
CA TRP A 272 -1.93 2.96 14.85
C TRP A 272 -1.08 3.50 16.00
N LEU A 273 0.04 2.87 16.25
CA LEU A 273 0.92 3.14 17.39
C LEU A 273 2.24 3.72 16.89
N ALA A 274 2.46 5.00 17.13
CA ALA A 274 3.74 5.66 16.84
C ALA A 274 4.78 5.22 17.85
N THR A 275 5.88 4.64 17.42
CA THR A 275 6.90 4.12 18.34
C THR A 275 8.24 4.83 18.21
N ASP A 276 9.01 4.88 19.29
CA ASP A 276 10.38 5.39 19.29
C ASP A 276 11.39 4.26 19.04
N GLY A 277 11.66 4.03 17.75
CA GLY A 277 12.63 3.02 17.29
C GLY A 277 12.04 1.84 16.53
N GLY A 278 10.71 1.64 16.55
CA GLY A 278 10.05 0.53 15.86
C GLY A 278 9.23 0.93 14.62
N GLY A 279 9.14 2.22 14.29
CA GLY A 279 8.25 2.73 13.25
C GLY A 279 6.82 2.87 13.74
N ILE A 280 5.86 2.32 13.02
CA ILE A 280 4.44 2.30 13.36
C ILE A 280 3.98 0.86 13.49
N SER A 281 3.39 0.48 14.62
CA SER A 281 2.70 -0.79 14.80
C SER A 281 1.19 -0.56 14.66
N ILE A 282 0.50 -1.45 13.97
CA ILE A 282 -0.93 -1.36 13.72
C ILE A 282 -1.58 -2.59 14.36
N LEU A 283 -2.39 -2.36 15.39
CA LEU A 283 -3.15 -3.38 16.09
C LEU A 283 -4.58 -3.41 15.55
N ASN A 284 -4.97 -4.51 14.92
CA ASN A 284 -6.35 -4.73 14.52
C ASN A 284 -7.20 -5.08 15.76
N LEU A 285 -8.25 -4.27 16.02
CA LEU A 285 -9.08 -4.42 17.21
C LEU A 285 -10.01 -5.65 17.18
N LYS A 286 -10.29 -6.21 16.01
CA LYS A 286 -11.19 -7.34 15.83
C LYS A 286 -10.55 -8.69 16.17
N ASP A 287 -9.35 -8.92 15.66
CA ASP A 287 -8.62 -10.19 15.80
C ASP A 287 -7.37 -10.08 16.68
N GLU A 288 -7.05 -8.86 17.12
CA GLU A 288 -5.90 -8.51 17.95
C GLU A 288 -4.53 -8.86 17.34
N THR A 289 -4.46 -8.91 16.02
CA THR A 289 -3.22 -9.12 15.28
C THR A 289 -2.49 -7.80 15.05
N PHE A 290 -1.16 -7.89 14.96
CA PHE A 290 -0.32 -6.75 14.64
C PHE A 290 0.21 -6.83 13.21
N SER A 291 0.21 -5.69 12.53
CA SER A 291 1.00 -5.43 11.33
C SER A 291 1.92 -4.24 11.57
N ASN A 292 3.04 -4.15 10.83
CA ASN A 292 4.07 -3.18 11.16
C ASN A 292 4.61 -2.44 9.93
N ILE A 293 4.67 -1.11 10.04
CA ILE A 293 5.30 -0.21 9.09
C ILE A 293 6.65 0.21 9.69
N ARG A 294 7.75 -0.40 9.22
CA ARG A 294 9.09 -0.18 9.80
C ARG A 294 10.17 -0.01 8.76
N TYR A 295 11.26 0.59 9.17
CA TYR A 295 12.47 0.65 8.37
C TYR A 295 13.05 -0.75 8.16
N THR A 296 13.38 -1.05 6.91
CA THR A 296 14.08 -2.29 6.52
C THR A 296 15.32 -1.89 5.73
N PRO A 297 16.52 -2.18 6.23
CA PRO A 297 17.76 -1.83 5.54
C PRO A 297 17.79 -2.35 4.11
N GLY A 298 18.14 -1.48 3.16
CA GLY A 298 18.19 -1.81 1.74
C GLY A 298 16.84 -1.83 1.02
N ASN A 299 15.72 -1.78 1.72
CA ASN A 299 14.41 -1.71 1.11
C ASN A 299 13.97 -0.25 0.92
N ILE A 300 14.09 0.27 -0.30
CA ILE A 300 13.72 1.66 -0.65
C ILE A 300 12.21 1.92 -0.56
N TYR A 301 11.40 0.87 -0.46
CA TYR A 301 9.93 0.96 -0.31
C TYR A 301 9.49 0.86 1.15
N SER A 302 10.40 0.62 2.08
CA SER A 302 10.08 0.59 3.51
C SER A 302 9.98 2.01 4.07
N PHE A 303 9.28 2.14 5.20
CA PHE A 303 9.24 3.42 5.92
C PHE A 303 10.65 3.82 6.35
N PRO A 304 11.15 5.01 5.98
CA PRO A 304 12.60 5.29 6.08
C PRO A 304 13.09 5.66 7.48
N TYR A 305 12.18 5.88 8.46
CA TYR A 305 12.53 6.29 9.81
C TYR A 305 11.90 5.40 10.87
N SER A 306 12.65 5.10 11.92
CA SER A 306 12.18 4.22 13.00
C SER A 306 11.50 4.95 14.16
N SER A 307 11.70 6.27 14.33
CA SER A 307 11.12 7.04 15.43
C SER A 307 10.02 7.96 14.93
N VAL A 308 8.77 7.60 15.21
CA VAL A 308 7.57 8.37 14.91
C VAL A 308 7.07 9.02 16.20
N PHE A 309 6.83 10.33 16.17
CA PHE A 309 6.47 11.10 17.36
C PHE A 309 4.97 11.32 17.50
N CYS A 310 4.26 11.61 16.39
CA CYS A 310 2.83 11.84 16.38
C CYS A 310 2.19 11.23 15.12
N LEU A 311 0.91 10.90 15.25
CA LEU A 311 0.04 10.44 14.17
C LEU A 311 -1.14 11.40 14.06
N TYR A 312 -1.67 11.55 12.88
CA TYR A 312 -2.86 12.34 12.63
C TYR A 312 -3.66 11.71 11.48
N LYS A 313 -4.93 11.42 11.75
CA LYS A 313 -5.89 11.01 10.72
C LYS A 313 -6.67 12.25 10.30
N ASP A 314 -6.58 12.59 9.01
CA ASP A 314 -7.35 13.71 8.47
C ASP A 314 -8.80 13.33 8.14
N ARG A 315 -9.61 14.33 7.79
CA ARG A 315 -11.03 14.14 7.45
C ARG A 315 -11.25 13.30 6.18
N ASP A 316 -10.24 13.18 5.33
CA ASP A 316 -10.27 12.39 4.10
C ASP A 316 -9.70 10.98 4.32
N ASP A 317 -9.54 10.59 5.59
CA ASP A 317 -9.06 9.29 6.05
C ASP A 317 -7.60 8.98 5.69
N ASN A 318 -6.81 10.01 5.29
CA ASN A 318 -5.38 9.85 5.11
C ASN A 318 -4.67 9.85 6.47
N MET A 319 -3.65 9.01 6.58
CA MET A 319 -2.81 8.96 7.77
C MET A 319 -1.53 9.78 7.56
N TRP A 320 -1.23 10.63 8.52
CA TRP A 320 -0.01 11.44 8.57
C TRP A 320 0.84 11.04 9.76
N ALA A 321 2.15 10.97 9.56
CA ALA A 321 3.11 10.63 10.61
C ALA A 321 4.18 11.72 10.73
N GLY A 322 4.27 12.29 11.90
CA GLY A 322 5.34 13.21 12.27
C GLY A 322 6.50 12.44 12.89
N THR A 323 7.71 12.61 12.38
CA THR A 323 8.88 11.89 12.87
C THR A 323 9.81 12.82 13.68
N ILE A 324 10.73 12.21 14.43
CA ILE A 324 11.73 12.96 15.21
C ILE A 324 12.81 13.58 14.33
N ARG A 325 13.13 12.95 13.17
CA ARG A 325 14.28 13.36 12.34
C ARG A 325 13.98 13.47 10.85
N GLY A 326 12.92 12.83 10.37
CA GLY A 326 12.62 12.72 8.94
C GLY A 326 11.61 13.73 8.41
N GLY A 327 11.04 14.57 9.26
CA GLY A 327 9.95 15.48 8.88
C GLY A 327 8.59 14.80 8.94
N LEU A 328 7.71 15.20 8.04
CA LEU A 328 6.33 14.76 7.91
C LEU A 328 6.21 13.69 6.82
N PHE A 329 5.41 12.68 7.07
CA PHE A 329 5.07 11.64 6.10
C PHE A 329 3.57 11.54 5.89
N GLY A 330 3.13 11.68 4.64
CA GLY A 330 1.81 11.21 4.23
C GLY A 330 1.89 9.71 3.95
N ILE A 331 1.01 8.94 4.58
CA ILE A 331 0.94 7.48 4.44
C ILE A 331 -0.34 7.14 3.71
N LYS A 332 -0.21 6.57 2.53
CA LYS A 332 -1.35 6.16 1.70
C LYS A 332 -1.28 4.67 1.43
N GLU A 333 -2.38 3.99 1.68
CA GLU A 333 -2.55 2.62 1.23
C GLU A 333 -2.67 2.58 -0.30
N VAL A 334 -1.93 1.69 -0.93
CA VAL A 334 -1.92 1.57 -2.39
C VAL A 334 -2.14 0.12 -2.80
N HIS A 335 -3.01 -0.08 -3.79
CA HIS A 335 -3.28 -1.39 -4.38
C HIS A 335 -2.30 -1.75 -5.51
N MET A 336 -1.41 -0.80 -5.89
CA MET A 336 -0.37 -1.01 -6.89
C MET A 336 1.00 -0.77 -6.29
N ARG A 337 1.94 -1.67 -6.57
CA ARG A 337 3.35 -1.53 -6.19
C ARG A 337 4.20 -1.39 -7.44
N THR A 338 5.09 -0.40 -7.43
CA THR A 338 6.11 -0.22 -8.46
C THR A 338 7.41 -0.85 -7.99
N TYR A 339 7.96 -1.76 -8.78
CA TYR A 339 9.30 -2.31 -8.58
C TYR A 339 10.26 -1.60 -9.53
N ARG A 340 11.30 -1.00 -8.97
CA ARG A 340 12.36 -0.33 -9.73
C ARG A 340 13.62 -1.19 -9.68
N ASP A 341 14.54 -0.95 -10.59
CA ASP A 341 15.87 -1.54 -10.52
C ASP A 341 16.62 -1.02 -9.29
N VAL A 342 17.44 -1.88 -8.73
CA VAL A 342 18.25 -1.58 -7.56
C VAL A 342 19.67 -2.10 -7.75
N SER A 343 20.60 -1.56 -6.98
CA SER A 343 22.01 -1.97 -7.02
C SER A 343 22.18 -3.48 -6.80
N PRO A 344 23.15 -4.12 -7.44
CA PRO A 344 23.44 -5.55 -7.27
C PRO A 344 23.54 -5.95 -5.79
N GLY A 345 22.93 -7.08 -5.44
CA GLY A 345 22.85 -7.58 -4.05
C GLY A 345 21.68 -7.04 -3.24
N ASN A 346 20.92 -6.08 -3.74
CA ASN A 346 19.69 -5.64 -3.11
C ASN A 346 18.52 -6.54 -3.56
N HIS A 347 17.78 -7.08 -2.59
CA HIS A 347 16.68 -8.02 -2.83
C HIS A 347 15.30 -7.38 -2.90
N TYR A 348 15.19 -6.05 -2.98
CA TYR A 348 13.91 -5.34 -2.98
C TYR A 348 13.51 -4.73 -4.33
N GLY A 349 14.20 -5.06 -5.38
CA GLY A 349 13.87 -4.63 -6.75
C GLY A 349 14.46 -5.55 -7.80
N MET A 350 14.19 -5.25 -9.06
CA MET A 350 14.68 -6.01 -10.21
C MET A 350 16.16 -5.77 -10.46
N SER A 351 16.82 -6.69 -11.16
CA SER A 351 18.20 -6.56 -11.62
C SER A 351 18.38 -5.57 -12.79
N ASP A 352 17.27 -5.20 -13.44
CA ASP A 352 17.22 -4.24 -14.55
C ASP A 352 15.86 -3.52 -14.56
N LYS A 353 15.83 -2.28 -15.07
CA LYS A 353 14.62 -1.44 -15.15
C LYS A 353 13.57 -1.91 -16.16
N THR A 354 13.97 -2.76 -17.11
CA THR A 354 13.12 -3.19 -18.22
C THR A 354 12.73 -4.64 -18.06
N ALA A 355 11.49 -4.91 -17.67
CA ALA A 355 10.89 -6.25 -17.71
C ALA A 355 10.44 -6.56 -19.14
N LEU A 356 10.86 -7.70 -19.69
CA LEU A 356 10.49 -8.18 -21.01
C LEU A 356 9.37 -9.23 -20.96
N CYS A 357 9.37 -10.09 -19.94
CA CYS A 357 8.34 -11.11 -19.76
C CYS A 357 8.11 -11.44 -18.28
N LEU A 358 6.92 -11.96 -18.00
CA LEU A 358 6.49 -12.39 -16.67
C LEU A 358 5.91 -13.81 -16.79
N TYR A 359 6.17 -14.60 -15.76
CA TYR A 359 5.56 -15.93 -15.62
C TYR A 359 5.28 -16.20 -14.13
N GLU A 360 4.06 -16.56 -13.79
CA GLU A 360 3.68 -17.01 -12.45
C GLU A 360 3.66 -18.54 -12.44
N ASP A 361 4.39 -19.16 -11.51
CA ASP A 361 4.41 -20.60 -11.35
C ASP A 361 3.31 -21.09 -10.37
N GLU A 362 3.21 -22.42 -10.21
CA GLU A 362 2.18 -23.07 -9.41
C GLU A 362 2.27 -22.73 -7.91
N ASP A 363 3.43 -22.28 -7.45
CA ASP A 363 3.68 -21.84 -6.06
C ASP A 363 3.33 -20.35 -5.86
N GLY A 364 2.84 -19.68 -6.91
CA GLY A 364 2.55 -18.24 -6.90
C GLY A 364 3.81 -17.38 -6.92
N ILE A 365 4.94 -17.92 -7.34
CA ILE A 365 6.18 -17.19 -7.55
C ILE A 365 6.16 -16.52 -8.91
N ILE A 366 6.51 -15.23 -8.96
CA ILE A 366 6.58 -14.48 -10.20
C ILE A 366 8.03 -14.46 -10.70
N TRP A 367 8.22 -15.02 -11.90
CA TRP A 367 9.49 -15.00 -12.62
C TRP A 367 9.50 -13.83 -13.59
N VAL A 368 10.55 -13.02 -13.56
CA VAL A 368 10.66 -11.80 -14.36
C VAL A 368 11.90 -11.90 -15.24
N GLY A 369 11.69 -11.92 -16.53
CA GLY A 369 12.75 -11.80 -17.52
C GLY A 369 13.03 -10.34 -17.86
N THR A 370 14.30 -9.95 -17.90
CA THR A 370 14.71 -8.55 -18.10
C THR A 370 15.61 -8.34 -19.31
N ASP A 371 15.79 -7.06 -19.72
CA ASP A 371 16.63 -6.65 -20.86
C ASP A 371 18.10 -6.45 -20.44
N GLY A 372 18.78 -7.54 -20.12
CA GLY A 372 20.20 -7.52 -19.74
C GLY A 372 20.49 -7.84 -18.27
N GLY A 373 19.55 -7.64 -17.35
CA GLY A 373 19.67 -8.06 -15.94
C GLY A 373 19.36 -9.55 -15.73
N GLY A 374 19.02 -10.30 -16.77
CA GLY A 374 18.75 -11.73 -16.69
C GLY A 374 17.42 -12.09 -16.05
N LEU A 375 17.40 -13.20 -15.29
CA LEU A 375 16.22 -13.74 -14.63
C LEU A 375 16.11 -13.25 -13.19
N ASN A 376 14.91 -12.85 -12.78
CA ASN A 376 14.56 -12.52 -11.41
C ASN A 376 13.41 -13.40 -10.93
N ARG A 377 13.45 -13.79 -9.67
CA ARG A 377 12.37 -14.48 -8.96
C ARG A 377 11.81 -13.55 -7.90
N LEU A 378 10.55 -13.17 -8.01
CA LEU A 378 9.83 -12.41 -7.01
C LEU A 378 8.96 -13.33 -6.17
N GLU A 379 9.10 -13.23 -4.86
CA GLU A 379 8.22 -13.85 -3.89
C GLU A 379 7.18 -12.80 -3.41
N PRO A 380 5.91 -12.87 -3.85
CA PRO A 380 4.93 -11.81 -3.59
C PRO A 380 4.65 -11.58 -2.10
N LYS A 381 4.63 -12.65 -1.28
CA LYS A 381 4.36 -12.56 0.16
C LYS A 381 5.40 -11.74 0.92
N SER A 382 6.68 -11.92 0.60
CA SER A 382 7.79 -11.21 1.24
C SER A 382 8.25 -9.98 0.48
N ASN A 383 7.77 -9.79 -0.76
CA ASN A 383 8.21 -8.79 -1.72
C ASN A 383 9.72 -8.78 -1.97
N ARG A 384 10.33 -9.96 -1.92
CA ARG A 384 11.77 -10.13 -2.13
C ARG A 384 12.08 -10.71 -3.50
N PHE A 385 13.12 -10.14 -4.10
CA PHE A 385 13.70 -10.66 -5.33
C PHE A 385 14.91 -11.55 -5.04
N THR A 386 15.03 -12.61 -5.82
CA THR A 386 16.27 -13.37 -5.98
C THR A 386 16.74 -13.15 -7.42
N HIS A 387 17.99 -12.73 -7.55
CA HIS A 387 18.65 -12.51 -8.83
C HIS A 387 19.54 -13.70 -9.18
N TYR A 388 19.64 -14.05 -10.45
CA TYR A 388 20.44 -15.17 -10.92
C TYR A 388 21.61 -14.68 -11.77
N PRO A 389 22.82 -14.48 -11.17
CA PRO A 389 23.98 -13.89 -11.86
C PRO A 389 24.43 -14.66 -13.11
N ASN A 390 24.23 -15.97 -13.16
CA ASN A 390 24.51 -16.80 -14.34
C ASN A 390 23.64 -16.50 -15.55
N THR A 391 22.63 -15.64 -15.38
CA THR A 391 21.75 -15.13 -16.46
C THR A 391 22.03 -13.68 -16.84
N TYR A 392 22.95 -12.99 -16.15
CA TYR A 392 23.28 -11.59 -16.44
C TYR A 392 23.86 -11.42 -17.83
N GLY A 393 23.55 -10.30 -18.47
CA GLY A 393 23.90 -10.01 -19.86
C GLY A 393 22.98 -10.65 -20.89
N TYR A 394 22.04 -11.51 -20.46
CA TYR A 394 21.03 -12.07 -21.35
C TYR A 394 19.72 -11.28 -21.32
N LYS A 395 19.10 -11.15 -22.49
CA LYS A 395 17.75 -10.64 -22.66
C LYS A 395 16.77 -11.80 -22.56
N VAL A 396 16.07 -11.93 -21.44
CA VAL A 396 15.11 -13.00 -21.20
C VAL A 396 13.76 -12.59 -21.78
N ALA A 397 13.46 -13.04 -22.99
CA ALA A 397 12.28 -12.59 -23.73
C ALA A 397 11.03 -13.46 -23.51
N SER A 398 11.19 -14.71 -23.06
CA SER A 398 10.05 -15.57 -22.72
C SER A 398 10.42 -16.57 -21.64
N ILE A 399 9.46 -16.88 -20.79
CA ILE A 399 9.56 -17.86 -19.70
C ILE A 399 8.27 -18.68 -19.69
N THR A 400 8.39 -20.01 -19.59
CA THR A 400 7.26 -20.91 -19.36
C THR A 400 7.68 -22.13 -18.57
N ARG A 401 6.71 -22.90 -18.07
CA ARG A 401 6.96 -24.19 -17.43
C ARG A 401 7.49 -25.22 -18.43
N TYR A 402 8.54 -25.93 -18.10
CA TYR A 402 8.95 -27.14 -18.81
C TYR A 402 8.47 -28.41 -18.08
N ASN A 403 8.66 -28.43 -16.77
CA ASN A 403 8.15 -29.46 -15.86
C ASN A 403 8.04 -28.83 -14.43
N GLU A 404 7.72 -29.63 -13.42
CA GLU A 404 7.60 -29.14 -12.03
C GLU A 404 8.87 -28.47 -11.50
N ARG A 405 10.04 -28.88 -11.99
CA ARG A 405 11.34 -28.41 -11.51
C ARG A 405 11.99 -27.37 -12.41
N GLU A 406 11.74 -27.42 -13.71
CA GLU A 406 12.47 -26.64 -14.70
C GLU A 406 11.57 -25.66 -15.45
N LEU A 407 12.09 -24.47 -15.73
CA LEU A 407 11.52 -23.47 -16.63
C LEU A 407 12.21 -23.57 -17.99
N LEU A 408 11.45 -23.43 -19.05
CA LEU A 408 11.95 -23.22 -20.41
C LEU A 408 11.97 -21.72 -20.68
N MET A 409 13.15 -21.21 -21.07
CA MET A 409 13.35 -19.79 -21.32
C MET A 409 13.92 -19.57 -22.71
N TYR A 410 13.49 -18.47 -23.33
CA TYR A 410 14.12 -17.98 -24.55
C TYR A 410 14.97 -16.74 -24.25
N PHE A 411 16.25 -16.84 -24.55
CA PHE A 411 17.17 -15.71 -24.55
C PHE A 411 17.31 -15.14 -25.95
N PHE A 412 16.99 -13.87 -26.11
CA PHE A 412 17.08 -13.20 -27.40
C PHE A 412 18.47 -13.37 -28.00
N SER A 413 18.54 -13.79 -29.26
CA SER A 413 19.74 -14.12 -30.02
C SER A 413 20.66 -15.22 -29.44
N LYS A 414 20.22 -15.95 -28.40
CA LYS A 414 20.96 -17.07 -27.78
C LYS A 414 20.20 -18.39 -27.83
N GLY A 415 18.88 -18.35 -28.04
CA GLY A 415 18.02 -19.51 -28.15
C GLY A 415 17.39 -19.97 -26.84
N LEU A 416 17.01 -21.25 -26.79
CA LEU A 416 16.26 -21.86 -25.72
C LEU A 416 17.19 -22.44 -24.63
N TYR A 417 16.80 -22.27 -23.38
CA TYR A 417 17.51 -22.77 -22.21
C TYR A 417 16.54 -23.36 -21.19
N LEU A 418 17.00 -24.38 -20.45
CA LEU A 418 16.33 -24.89 -19.28
C LEU A 418 16.98 -24.36 -18.01
N PHE A 419 16.15 -23.91 -17.11
CA PHE A 419 16.55 -23.37 -15.83
C PHE A 419 15.94 -24.18 -14.69
N ASP A 420 16.78 -24.76 -13.82
CA ASP A 420 16.36 -25.51 -12.65
C ASP A 420 15.97 -24.55 -11.52
N LYS A 421 14.69 -24.51 -11.15
CA LYS A 421 14.12 -23.62 -10.12
C LYS A 421 14.79 -23.79 -8.73
N ARG A 422 15.26 -25.00 -8.42
CA ARG A 422 15.83 -25.33 -7.12
C ARG A 422 17.31 -24.99 -7.01
N THR A 423 18.09 -25.34 -8.04
CA THR A 423 19.54 -25.16 -8.02
C THR A 423 20.00 -23.86 -8.66
N GLY A 424 19.14 -23.20 -9.45
CA GLY A 424 19.51 -22.03 -10.25
C GLY A 424 20.39 -22.38 -11.47
N ASN A 425 20.59 -23.66 -11.77
CA ASN A 425 21.43 -24.07 -12.90
C ASN A 425 20.74 -23.79 -14.23
N LEU A 426 21.53 -23.25 -15.16
CA LEU A 426 21.12 -22.93 -16.51
C LEU A 426 21.85 -23.86 -17.49
N ARG A 427 21.11 -24.47 -18.42
CA ARG A 427 21.70 -25.30 -19.49
C ARG A 427 21.01 -25.05 -20.81
N PRO A 428 21.72 -25.09 -21.95
CA PRO A 428 21.09 -25.01 -23.26
C PRO A 428 20.04 -26.10 -23.42
N PHE A 429 18.90 -25.75 -24.01
CA PHE A 429 17.92 -26.70 -24.46
C PHE A 429 18.32 -27.17 -25.86
N THR A 430 19.16 -28.20 -25.90
CA THR A 430 19.67 -28.76 -27.15
C THR A 430 18.61 -29.66 -27.81
N LEU A 431 18.08 -29.17 -28.89
CA LEU A 431 17.28 -29.97 -29.81
C LEU A 431 18.25 -30.86 -30.56
N LEU A 432 18.07 -32.17 -30.46
CA LEU A 432 18.92 -33.14 -31.11
C LEU A 432 19.19 -32.77 -32.58
N ASN A 433 20.45 -32.49 -32.93
CA ASN A 433 21.08 -32.43 -34.25
C ASN A 433 20.34 -31.72 -35.38
N ASP A 434 19.56 -30.69 -35.17
CA ASP A 434 18.76 -30.09 -36.21
C ASP A 434 19.16 -28.62 -36.48
N ARG A 435 19.38 -28.29 -37.78
CA ARG A 435 19.56 -26.93 -38.31
C ARG A 435 18.45 -25.95 -37.88
N ARG A 436 17.31 -26.46 -37.42
CA ARG A 436 16.15 -25.68 -36.93
C ARG A 436 16.43 -24.91 -35.68
N ASN A 437 17.39 -25.33 -34.84
CA ASN A 437 17.86 -24.52 -33.70
C ASN A 437 18.47 -23.20 -34.17
N GLU A 438 19.26 -23.27 -35.25
CA GLU A 438 19.86 -22.06 -35.82
C GLU A 438 18.81 -21.15 -36.44
N GLU A 439 17.75 -21.70 -37.08
CA GLU A 439 16.64 -20.92 -37.61
C GLU A 439 15.86 -20.20 -36.49
N ILE A 440 15.56 -20.88 -35.36
CA ILE A 440 14.88 -20.28 -34.21
C ILE A 440 15.77 -19.23 -33.56
N ILE A 441 17.07 -19.46 -33.41
CA ILE A 441 18.04 -18.51 -32.82
C ILE A 441 18.21 -17.28 -33.73
N HIS A 442 18.25 -17.49 -35.06
CA HIS A 442 18.48 -16.40 -36.01
C HIS A 442 17.22 -15.67 -36.46
N SER A 443 16.02 -16.11 -36.04
CA SER A 443 14.77 -15.41 -36.38
C SER A 443 14.74 -13.96 -35.90
N GLY A 444 15.62 -13.59 -34.98
CA GLY A 444 15.74 -12.22 -34.43
C GLY A 444 14.48 -11.71 -33.70
N ILE A 445 13.54 -12.61 -33.47
CA ILE A 445 12.17 -12.34 -33.06
C ILE A 445 11.97 -12.98 -31.67
N SER A 446 11.20 -12.34 -30.81
CA SER A 446 10.81 -12.91 -29.53
C SER A 446 10.02 -14.21 -29.77
N VAL A 447 10.55 -15.32 -29.25
CA VAL A 447 9.86 -16.60 -29.26
C VAL A 447 8.94 -16.62 -28.04
N ASN A 448 7.63 -16.69 -28.27
CA ASN A 448 6.67 -16.98 -27.22
C ASN A 448 6.52 -18.49 -27.09
N VAL A 449 6.54 -18.97 -25.87
CA VAL A 449 6.43 -20.40 -25.55
C VAL A 449 5.12 -20.61 -24.82
N ASP A 450 4.30 -21.52 -25.35
CA ASP A 450 3.07 -21.97 -24.70
C ASP A 450 3.24 -23.41 -24.23
N TYR A 451 2.78 -23.66 -23.01
CA TYR A 451 2.82 -24.97 -22.39
C TYR A 451 1.39 -25.38 -22.02
N PHE A 452 0.73 -26.02 -22.94
CA PHE A 452 -0.65 -26.42 -22.74
C PHE A 452 -0.82 -27.91 -22.40
N ASP A 453 -0.04 -28.77 -23.05
CA ASP A 453 -0.04 -30.20 -22.81
C ASP A 453 1.25 -30.63 -22.09
N THR A 454 1.16 -31.55 -21.14
CA THR A 454 2.32 -32.06 -20.40
C THR A 454 3.43 -32.56 -21.32
N ASP A 455 3.09 -32.97 -22.52
CA ASP A 455 4.00 -33.59 -23.47
C ASP A 455 4.38 -32.73 -24.69
N LYS A 456 3.70 -31.61 -24.92
CA LYS A 456 3.94 -30.75 -26.10
C LYS A 456 4.22 -29.30 -25.70
N ILE A 457 5.13 -28.67 -26.43
CA ILE A 457 5.48 -27.26 -26.31
C ILE A 457 5.28 -26.59 -27.65
N HIS A 458 4.54 -25.49 -27.68
CA HIS A 458 4.38 -24.66 -28.87
C HIS A 458 5.33 -23.45 -28.80
N LEU A 459 6.09 -23.25 -29.88
CA LEU A 459 6.99 -22.12 -30.05
C LEU A 459 6.46 -21.24 -31.16
N PHE A 460 6.17 -20.00 -30.86
CA PHE A 460 5.66 -19.02 -31.81
C PHE A 460 6.78 -18.05 -32.19
N ALA A 461 7.31 -18.23 -33.38
CA ALA A 461 8.35 -17.38 -33.98
C ALA A 461 7.91 -16.90 -35.36
N ASP A 462 8.79 -16.98 -36.37
CA ASP A 462 8.46 -16.86 -37.81
C ASP A 462 7.54 -17.96 -38.30
N LYS A 463 7.57 -19.10 -37.63
CA LYS A 463 6.69 -20.25 -37.82
C LYS A 463 6.15 -20.72 -36.50
N ILE A 464 5.13 -21.57 -36.52
CA ILE A 464 4.58 -22.25 -35.36
C ILE A 464 5.24 -23.61 -35.26
N TYR A 465 6.05 -23.83 -34.25
CA TYR A 465 6.72 -25.10 -33.99
C TYR A 465 6.02 -25.81 -32.84
N THR A 466 5.84 -27.14 -32.99
CA THR A 466 5.39 -27.99 -31.89
C THR A 466 6.51 -28.97 -31.55
N TYR A 467 6.99 -28.90 -30.32
CA TYR A 467 7.94 -29.87 -29.78
C TYR A 467 7.22 -30.90 -28.94
N ASP A 468 7.40 -32.17 -29.29
CA ASP A 468 6.89 -33.32 -28.55
C ASP A 468 8.00 -33.86 -27.62
N LYS A 469 7.78 -33.75 -26.31
CA LYS A 469 8.75 -34.19 -25.31
C LYS A 469 8.97 -35.69 -25.29
N SER A 470 7.94 -36.47 -25.60
CA SER A 470 7.97 -37.93 -25.57
C SER A 470 8.84 -38.49 -26.68
N THR A 471 8.81 -37.86 -27.84
CA THR A 471 9.57 -38.26 -29.03
C THR A 471 10.84 -37.45 -29.25
N GLY A 472 10.96 -36.30 -28.58
CA GLY A 472 12.06 -35.35 -28.80
C GLY A 472 12.01 -34.68 -30.16
N SER A 473 10.86 -34.72 -30.87
CA SER A 473 10.73 -34.30 -32.26
C SER A 473 10.06 -32.92 -32.36
N PHE A 474 10.44 -32.18 -33.42
CA PHE A 474 9.77 -30.94 -33.81
C PHE A 474 8.94 -31.15 -35.05
N THR A 475 7.75 -30.57 -35.03
CA THR A 475 6.90 -30.43 -36.21
C THR A 475 6.56 -28.96 -36.43
N ILE A 476 6.39 -28.55 -37.66
CA ILE A 476 5.91 -27.21 -38.01
C ILE A 476 4.41 -27.35 -38.29
N ALA A 477 3.62 -26.50 -37.62
CA ALA A 477 2.19 -26.47 -37.85
C ALA A 477 1.90 -26.02 -39.31
N HIS A 478 0.98 -26.71 -39.96
CA HIS A 478 0.50 -26.29 -41.26
C HIS A 478 -0.35 -25.01 -41.10
N VAL A 479 0.04 -23.93 -41.75
CA VAL A 479 -0.75 -22.70 -41.82
C VAL A 479 -1.47 -22.65 -43.17
N ALA A 480 -2.79 -22.77 -43.15
CA ALA A 480 -3.61 -22.58 -44.32
C ALA A 480 -3.45 -21.16 -44.86
N ASP A 481 -3.10 -21.01 -46.14
CA ASP A 481 -2.81 -19.70 -46.75
C ASP A 481 -1.58 -19.00 -46.15
N SER A 482 -0.44 -19.69 -46.20
CA SER A 482 0.86 -19.21 -45.68
C SER A 482 1.34 -17.89 -46.34
N SER A 483 0.75 -17.50 -47.47
CA SER A 483 1.03 -16.19 -48.10
C SER A 483 0.59 -14.99 -47.26
N ARG A 484 -0.25 -15.21 -46.24
CA ARG A 484 -0.77 -14.19 -45.31
C ARG A 484 -0.12 -14.19 -43.93
N TYR A 485 0.81 -15.09 -43.70
CA TYR A 485 1.54 -15.15 -42.43
C TYR A 485 2.68 -14.10 -42.44
N TYR A 486 2.49 -13.01 -41.72
CA TYR A 486 3.41 -11.89 -41.73
C TYR A 486 3.94 -11.57 -40.31
N GLY A 487 4.96 -12.29 -39.87
CA GLY A 487 5.75 -11.88 -38.71
C GLY A 487 5.31 -12.48 -37.37
N THR A 488 5.77 -11.87 -36.28
CA THR A 488 5.70 -12.35 -34.91
C THR A 488 4.30 -12.39 -34.33
N VAL A 489 4.02 -13.44 -33.55
CA VAL A 489 2.92 -13.50 -32.60
C VAL A 489 3.22 -12.58 -31.42
N GLN A 490 2.33 -11.65 -31.15
CA GLN A 490 2.46 -10.68 -30.04
C GLN A 490 1.76 -11.16 -28.77
N ARG A 491 0.63 -11.85 -28.93
CA ARG A 491 -0.17 -12.43 -27.83
C ARG A 491 -0.75 -13.76 -28.26
N PHE A 492 -1.00 -14.63 -27.31
CA PHE A 492 -1.73 -15.86 -27.53
C PHE A 492 -2.61 -16.20 -26.32
N TYR A 493 -3.67 -16.96 -26.59
CA TYR A 493 -4.59 -17.48 -25.58
C TYR A 493 -4.88 -18.93 -25.90
N SER A 494 -4.48 -19.84 -25.01
CA SER A 494 -4.60 -21.28 -25.23
C SER A 494 -5.71 -21.86 -24.37
N ASP A 495 -6.53 -22.68 -24.99
CA ASP A 495 -7.41 -23.65 -24.39
C ASP A 495 -6.91 -25.05 -24.64
N LYS A 496 -7.55 -26.07 -24.05
CA LYS A 496 -7.12 -27.48 -24.15
C LYS A 496 -6.84 -27.97 -25.57
N ASP A 497 -7.62 -27.52 -26.54
CA ASP A 497 -7.56 -28.05 -27.91
C ASP A 497 -7.17 -26.98 -28.96
N ILE A 498 -7.17 -25.71 -28.55
CA ILE A 498 -7.07 -24.58 -29.48
C ILE A 498 -6.21 -23.47 -28.87
N THR A 499 -5.33 -22.87 -29.68
CA THR A 499 -4.67 -21.60 -29.33
C THR A 499 -5.07 -20.51 -30.33
N TYR A 500 -5.48 -19.37 -29.80
CA TYR A 500 -5.68 -18.14 -30.57
C TYR A 500 -4.39 -17.32 -30.54
N LEU A 501 -3.90 -16.95 -31.71
CA LEU A 501 -2.64 -16.24 -31.90
C LEU A 501 -2.92 -14.87 -32.51
N PHE A 502 -2.47 -13.83 -31.84
CA PHE A 502 -2.59 -12.44 -32.28
C PHE A 502 -1.23 -11.96 -32.76
N GLY A 503 -1.10 -11.81 -34.07
CA GLY A 503 0.05 -11.20 -34.69
C GLY A 503 -0.14 -9.68 -34.83
N ARG A 504 0.76 -9.02 -35.56
CA ARG A 504 0.70 -7.56 -35.74
C ARG A 504 -0.58 -7.10 -36.45
N ASN A 505 -1.11 -7.88 -37.38
CA ASN A 505 -2.27 -7.52 -38.21
C ASN A 505 -3.15 -8.72 -38.60
N TYR A 506 -3.06 -9.81 -37.84
CA TYR A 506 -3.82 -11.03 -38.10
C TYR A 506 -4.19 -11.76 -36.82
N ILE A 507 -5.23 -12.61 -36.93
CA ILE A 507 -5.64 -13.53 -35.85
C ILE A 507 -5.63 -14.94 -36.46
N LEU A 508 -4.87 -15.87 -35.86
CA LEU A 508 -4.85 -17.28 -36.22
C LEU A 508 -5.50 -18.11 -35.11
N ARG A 509 -6.08 -19.23 -35.51
CA ARG A 509 -6.56 -20.30 -34.65
C ARG A 509 -5.76 -21.56 -34.93
N LEU A 510 -4.96 -22.00 -33.96
CA LEU A 510 -4.20 -23.24 -34.02
C LEU A 510 -5.03 -24.37 -33.39
N ASP A 511 -5.27 -25.44 -34.14
CA ASP A 511 -5.88 -26.70 -33.69
C ASP A 511 -4.75 -27.65 -33.30
N HIS A 512 -4.65 -28.01 -32.04
CA HIS A 512 -3.54 -28.81 -31.50
C HIS A 512 -3.58 -30.25 -32.03
N ALA A 513 -4.77 -30.84 -32.17
CA ALA A 513 -4.91 -32.22 -32.67
C ALA A 513 -4.51 -32.35 -34.12
N LYS A 514 -4.80 -31.35 -34.93
CA LYS A 514 -4.46 -31.32 -36.36
C LYS A 514 -3.08 -30.75 -36.63
N ASN A 515 -2.44 -30.12 -35.63
CA ASN A 515 -1.23 -29.32 -35.80
C ASN A 515 -1.32 -28.37 -37.01
N ALA A 516 -2.45 -27.67 -37.08
CA ALA A 516 -2.79 -26.79 -38.18
C ALA A 516 -3.39 -25.48 -37.71
N ALA A 517 -2.95 -24.39 -38.28
CA ALA A 517 -3.47 -23.06 -38.01
C ALA A 517 -4.27 -22.50 -39.18
N VAL A 518 -5.38 -21.85 -38.88
CA VAL A 518 -6.25 -21.18 -39.85
C VAL A 518 -6.28 -19.68 -39.52
N CYS A 519 -6.14 -18.85 -40.55
CA CYS A 519 -6.32 -17.41 -40.40
C CYS A 519 -7.81 -17.10 -40.27
N LEU A 520 -8.20 -16.62 -39.10
CA LEU A 520 -9.58 -16.19 -38.82
C LEU A 520 -9.85 -14.80 -39.38
N PHE A 521 -8.87 -13.91 -39.22
CA PHE A 521 -8.98 -12.54 -39.69
C PHE A 521 -7.61 -11.94 -40.02
N ALA A 522 -7.56 -11.14 -41.08
CA ALA A 522 -6.39 -10.36 -41.47
C ALA A 522 -6.78 -8.89 -41.72
N PHE A 523 -6.22 -7.99 -40.92
CA PHE A 523 -6.44 -6.54 -41.09
C PHE A 523 -5.70 -5.96 -42.29
N GLY A 524 -4.74 -6.70 -42.85
CA GLY A 524 -3.86 -6.22 -43.91
C GLY A 524 -3.05 -5.01 -43.46
N SER A 525 -3.02 -3.96 -44.30
CA SER A 525 -2.40 -2.67 -43.93
C SER A 525 -3.34 -1.72 -43.22
N LYS A 526 -4.57 -2.14 -42.90
CA LYS A 526 -5.62 -1.24 -42.38
C LYS A 526 -5.54 -0.98 -40.87
N ALA A 527 -5.05 -1.95 -40.09
CA ALA A 527 -4.90 -1.81 -38.66
C ALA A 527 -3.75 -2.66 -38.12
N VAL A 528 -3.15 -2.18 -37.02
CA VAL A 528 -2.10 -2.86 -36.24
C VAL A 528 -2.68 -3.22 -34.89
N ILE A 529 -2.62 -4.49 -34.51
CA ILE A 529 -3.01 -4.98 -33.20
C ILE A 529 -1.94 -4.57 -32.19
N ASN A 530 -2.33 -3.78 -31.18
CA ASN A 530 -1.46 -3.36 -30.09
C ASN A 530 -1.64 -4.26 -28.87
N ALA A 531 -2.87 -4.69 -28.58
CA ALA A 531 -3.20 -5.51 -27.42
C ALA A 531 -4.44 -6.36 -27.68
N ALA A 532 -4.57 -7.45 -26.92
CA ALA A 532 -5.78 -8.26 -26.86
C ALA A 532 -6.01 -8.76 -25.43
N CYS A 533 -7.27 -8.94 -25.03
CA CYS A 533 -7.65 -9.65 -23.82
C CYS A 533 -8.88 -10.53 -24.07
N ARG A 534 -9.10 -11.49 -23.17
CA ARG A 534 -10.24 -12.41 -23.22
C ARG A 534 -11.22 -12.05 -22.12
N ASP A 535 -12.53 -12.08 -22.39
CA ASP A 535 -13.59 -11.90 -21.41
C ASP A 535 -14.05 -13.23 -20.79
N ASP A 536 -15.00 -13.16 -19.85
CA ASP A 536 -15.53 -14.34 -19.15
C ASP A 536 -16.36 -15.25 -20.07
N GLU A 537 -16.89 -14.74 -21.19
CA GLU A 537 -17.61 -15.50 -22.20
C GLU A 537 -16.67 -16.20 -23.19
N GLY A 538 -15.36 -15.90 -23.10
CA GLY A 538 -14.33 -16.46 -23.96
C GLY A 538 -14.11 -15.68 -25.25
N ASN A 539 -14.78 -14.55 -25.45
CA ASN A 539 -14.59 -13.66 -26.59
C ASN A 539 -13.33 -12.81 -26.42
N PHE A 540 -12.89 -12.16 -27.50
CA PHE A 540 -11.68 -11.35 -27.47
C PHE A 540 -11.96 -9.87 -27.75
N TRP A 541 -11.34 -9.03 -26.95
CA TRP A 541 -11.31 -7.58 -27.13
C TRP A 541 -9.93 -7.17 -27.62
N ILE A 542 -9.88 -6.47 -28.75
CA ILE A 542 -8.66 -6.23 -29.51
C ILE A 542 -8.46 -4.74 -29.68
N GLY A 543 -7.41 -4.21 -29.05
CA GLY A 543 -6.97 -2.83 -29.20
C GLY A 543 -6.04 -2.67 -30.40
N THR A 544 -6.32 -1.71 -31.24
CA THR A 544 -5.54 -1.42 -32.46
C THR A 544 -5.20 0.07 -32.58
N ASP A 545 -4.34 0.42 -33.55
CA ASP A 545 -4.05 1.80 -33.95
C ASP A 545 -5.25 2.49 -34.65
N LYS A 546 -6.37 1.79 -34.80
CA LYS A 546 -7.63 2.29 -35.42
C LYS A 546 -8.83 2.20 -34.48
N GLY A 547 -8.64 1.79 -33.23
CA GLY A 547 -9.70 1.66 -32.24
C GLY A 547 -9.80 0.28 -31.62
N LEU A 548 -10.98 0.00 -31.07
CA LEU A 548 -11.31 -1.21 -30.34
C LEU A 548 -12.18 -2.13 -31.20
N PHE A 549 -11.86 -3.42 -31.20
CA PHE A 549 -12.63 -4.45 -31.87
C PHE A 549 -13.04 -5.54 -30.88
N HIS A 550 -14.20 -6.13 -31.11
CA HIS A 550 -14.70 -7.30 -30.39
C HIS A 550 -14.79 -8.49 -31.34
N TYR A 551 -14.14 -9.61 -31.00
CA TYR A 551 -14.21 -10.88 -31.72
C TYR A 551 -15.03 -11.88 -30.93
N ASP A 552 -16.20 -12.24 -31.44
CA ASP A 552 -17.06 -13.27 -30.91
C ASP A 552 -16.58 -14.64 -31.43
N VAL A 553 -16.16 -15.50 -30.49
CA VAL A 553 -15.60 -16.83 -30.80
C VAL A 553 -16.64 -17.79 -31.36
N ASN A 554 -17.90 -17.67 -30.94
CA ASN A 554 -18.97 -18.57 -31.35
C ASN A 554 -19.46 -18.27 -32.76
N THR A 555 -19.67 -17.00 -33.07
CA THR A 555 -20.13 -16.53 -34.38
C THR A 555 -19.00 -16.28 -35.35
N GLN A 556 -17.75 -16.23 -34.87
CA GLN A 556 -16.55 -15.84 -35.62
C GLN A 556 -16.65 -14.45 -36.25
N ALA A 557 -17.45 -13.57 -35.65
CA ALA A 557 -17.65 -12.22 -36.14
C ALA A 557 -16.67 -11.25 -35.46
N LEU A 558 -16.03 -10.40 -36.25
CA LEU A 558 -15.22 -9.28 -35.76
C LEU A 558 -15.98 -7.99 -35.96
N ASN A 559 -16.29 -7.32 -34.86
CA ASN A 559 -17.08 -6.09 -34.82
C ASN A 559 -16.22 -4.92 -34.33
N GLU A 560 -16.26 -3.81 -35.06
CA GLU A 560 -15.64 -2.57 -34.63
C GLU A 560 -16.53 -1.86 -33.59
N ILE A 561 -15.96 -1.45 -32.46
CA ILE A 561 -16.64 -0.63 -31.47
C ILE A 561 -16.50 0.82 -31.88
N LYS A 562 -17.54 1.33 -32.52
CA LYS A 562 -17.57 2.72 -33.01
C LYS A 562 -17.70 3.70 -31.84
N THR A 563 -16.70 4.55 -31.67
CA THR A 563 -16.68 5.59 -30.64
C THR A 563 -15.90 6.81 -31.14
N ASN A 564 -16.27 7.98 -30.64
CA ASN A 564 -15.53 9.23 -30.86
C ASN A 564 -14.61 9.56 -29.66
N MET A 565 -14.57 8.69 -28.64
CA MET A 565 -13.85 8.96 -27.40
C MET A 565 -12.34 8.70 -27.50
N PHE A 566 -11.93 7.80 -28.39
CA PHE A 566 -10.52 7.49 -28.61
C PHE A 566 -10.30 6.97 -30.05
N ARG A 567 -9.06 7.10 -30.54
CA ARG A 567 -8.67 6.66 -31.88
C ARG A 567 -7.73 5.47 -31.86
N GLU A 568 -6.74 5.49 -30.97
CA GLU A 568 -5.77 4.42 -30.82
C GLU A 568 -5.92 3.77 -29.45
N VAL A 569 -6.00 2.43 -29.42
CA VAL A 569 -6.01 1.64 -28.19
C VAL A 569 -4.66 0.93 -28.09
N THR A 570 -3.84 1.33 -27.09
CA THR A 570 -2.49 0.81 -26.87
C THR A 570 -2.45 -0.39 -25.92
N SER A 571 -3.44 -0.50 -25.02
CA SER A 571 -3.58 -1.60 -24.08
C SER A 571 -5.04 -1.91 -23.79
N VAL A 572 -5.33 -3.16 -23.51
CA VAL A 572 -6.66 -3.62 -23.13
C VAL A 572 -6.55 -4.72 -22.08
N ALA A 573 -7.37 -4.64 -21.05
CA ALA A 573 -7.50 -5.66 -20.00
C ALA A 573 -8.96 -5.81 -19.60
N TYR A 574 -9.36 -7.03 -19.27
CA TYR A 574 -10.70 -7.34 -18.77
C TYR A 574 -10.63 -7.72 -17.29
N ALA A 575 -11.45 -7.08 -16.47
CA ALA A 575 -11.58 -7.40 -15.06
C ALA A 575 -12.93 -6.93 -14.52
N ASN A 576 -13.60 -7.78 -13.72
CA ASN A 576 -14.84 -7.44 -13.00
C ASN A 576 -15.95 -6.88 -13.91
N GLN A 577 -16.16 -7.49 -15.09
CA GLN A 577 -17.16 -7.10 -16.11
C GLN A 577 -16.89 -5.73 -16.78
N TYR A 578 -15.68 -5.21 -16.64
CA TYR A 578 -15.23 -3.99 -17.29
C TYR A 578 -14.02 -4.24 -18.17
N LEU A 579 -13.99 -3.51 -19.29
CA LEU A 579 -12.75 -3.34 -20.03
C LEU A 579 -12.02 -2.09 -19.54
N TRP A 580 -10.74 -2.25 -19.32
CA TRP A 580 -9.82 -1.17 -19.05
C TRP A 580 -8.98 -0.91 -20.29
N LEU A 581 -9.05 0.29 -20.83
CA LEU A 581 -8.43 0.66 -22.09
C LEU A 581 -7.41 1.77 -21.86
N GLY A 582 -6.16 1.53 -22.21
CA GLY A 582 -5.20 2.61 -22.42
C GLY A 582 -5.32 3.11 -23.84
N ALA A 583 -5.78 4.34 -24.04
CA ALA A 583 -6.02 4.90 -25.35
C ALA A 583 -5.73 6.41 -25.36
N ASP A 584 -5.05 6.91 -26.41
CA ASP A 584 -4.71 8.32 -26.60
C ASP A 584 -4.07 8.99 -25.35
N GLY A 585 -3.26 8.23 -24.59
CA GLY A 585 -2.62 8.69 -23.34
C GLY A 585 -3.52 8.74 -22.11
N LEU A 586 -4.77 8.28 -22.20
CA LEU A 586 -5.77 8.23 -21.12
C LEU A 586 -6.13 6.78 -20.76
N LEU A 587 -6.70 6.61 -19.56
CA LEU A 587 -7.29 5.34 -19.11
C LEU A 587 -8.81 5.44 -19.14
N PHE A 588 -9.44 4.54 -19.88
CA PHE A 588 -10.89 4.42 -19.97
C PHE A 588 -11.38 3.14 -19.29
N ARG A 589 -12.55 3.21 -18.68
CA ARG A 589 -13.31 2.05 -18.21
C ARG A 589 -14.59 1.93 -19.04
N TYR A 590 -14.74 0.82 -19.74
CA TYR A 590 -15.89 0.52 -20.59
C TYR A 590 -16.70 -0.62 -19.97
N SER A 591 -18.01 -0.45 -19.79
CA SER A 591 -18.93 -1.49 -19.34
C SER A 591 -19.34 -2.37 -20.51
N ILE A 592 -19.28 -3.69 -20.34
CA ILE A 592 -19.66 -4.66 -21.38
C ILE A 592 -21.16 -5.04 -21.30
N GLY A 593 -21.85 -4.67 -20.19
CA GLY A 593 -23.27 -4.98 -19.97
C GLY A 593 -24.18 -3.80 -20.16
#